data_8125c7258d3973210bc11a72ece63318
#
_entry.id   8125c7258d3973210bc11a72ece63318
#
_cell.length_a   1.000
_cell.length_b   1.000
_cell.length_c   1.000
_cell.angle_alpha   90.00
_cell.angle_beta   90.00
_cell.angle_gamma   90.00
#
_symmetry.space_group_name_H-M   'P 1'
#
loop_
_entity.id
_entity.type
_entity.pdbx_description
1 polymer ?
#
loop_
_entity_poly.entity_id
_entity_poly.type
_entity_poly.pdbx_seq_one_letter_code
_entity_poly.pdbx_strand_id
1 'polypeptide(L)'
;DFNALAYNGADEKTKKLFVNFTKRMREEEGVKFVTVLHDYPAADHEGVISVGTAAELVYWTAGASAGAEVNESLTNTAYDGEYEVDAKLKKSDYIKGIRKGQLLFYEEDGTLRVLRDINSFTSFAAAKNSDFSSNRVVRVLDSIANDVANIFSKYYLGKQSNNANGRNLLKAEILAYHEELMKLEAIEGFTADDITVEKGTEKQDVVVYEAIQPVDAMEKLYMKVEVA
;
A
#
# COMPACT_ATOMS: atom_id res chain seq x y z
N ASP A 1 -7.15 -12.01 11.29
CA ASP A 1 -6.70 -11.05 10.26
C ASP A 1 -5.93 -9.91 10.94
N PHE A 2 -4.91 -9.38 10.29
CA PHE A 2 -4.12 -8.24 10.74
C PHE A 2 -3.73 -7.40 9.51
N ASN A 3 -3.61 -6.08 9.68
CA ASN A 3 -3.29 -5.15 8.61
C ASN A 3 -1.79 -4.83 8.54
N ALA A 4 -1.09 -4.95 9.66
CA ALA A 4 0.35 -4.72 9.73
C ALA A 4 1.06 -5.75 10.60
N LEU A 5 2.29 -6.08 10.23
CA LEU A 5 3.23 -6.91 10.97
C LEU A 5 4.50 -6.10 11.20
N ALA A 6 5.11 -6.14 12.38
CA ALA A 6 6.26 -5.29 12.69
C ALA A 6 7.37 -6.04 13.41
N TYR A 7 8.62 -5.69 13.06
CA TYR A 7 9.81 -6.17 13.77
C TYR A 7 10.90 -5.09 13.75
N ASN A 8 11.28 -4.61 14.93
CA ASN A 8 12.28 -3.56 15.10
C ASN A 8 13.70 -4.08 15.42
N GLY A 9 13.87 -5.39 15.54
CA GLY A 9 15.15 -6.00 15.89
C GLY A 9 16.20 -5.91 14.77
N ALA A 10 17.47 -6.10 15.15
CA ALA A 10 18.61 -6.00 14.24
C ALA A 10 18.95 -7.32 13.51
N ASP A 11 18.37 -8.46 13.91
CA ASP A 11 18.71 -9.76 13.33
C ASP A 11 18.25 -9.89 11.88
N GLU A 12 19.22 -9.94 10.97
CA GLU A 12 18.98 -10.00 9.52
C GLU A 12 18.28 -11.30 9.06
N LYS A 13 18.49 -12.41 9.79
CA LYS A 13 17.84 -13.69 9.47
C LYS A 13 16.34 -13.59 9.79
N THR A 14 15.99 -13.00 10.92
CA THR A 14 14.62 -12.74 11.31
C THR A 14 13.94 -11.79 10.36
N LYS A 15 14.56 -10.66 9.98
CA LYS A 15 14.03 -9.75 8.96
C LYS A 15 13.72 -10.48 7.65
N LYS A 16 14.66 -11.33 7.19
CA LYS A 16 14.45 -12.12 5.96
C LYS A 16 13.27 -13.09 6.08
N LEU A 17 13.04 -13.70 7.26
CA LEU A 17 11.85 -14.54 7.48
C LEU A 17 10.56 -13.75 7.35
N PHE A 18 10.50 -12.55 7.93
CA PHE A 18 9.34 -11.66 7.80
C PHE A 18 9.09 -11.28 6.33
N VAL A 19 10.13 -10.92 5.58
CA VAL A 19 10.00 -10.61 4.14
C VAL A 19 9.51 -11.80 3.34
N ASN A 20 10.08 -12.98 3.55
CA ASN A 20 9.67 -14.20 2.84
C ASN A 20 8.22 -14.57 3.17
N PHE A 21 7.81 -14.43 4.43
CA PHE A 21 6.43 -14.64 4.84
C PHE A 21 5.49 -13.65 4.15
N THR A 22 5.86 -12.36 4.13
CA THR A 22 5.07 -11.32 3.46
C THR A 22 4.90 -11.62 1.98
N LYS A 23 5.99 -11.93 1.27
CA LYS A 23 5.96 -12.28 -0.15
C LYS A 23 5.05 -13.47 -0.41
N ARG A 24 5.24 -14.57 0.30
CA ARG A 24 4.40 -15.77 0.15
C ARG A 24 2.92 -15.46 0.36
N MET A 25 2.58 -14.78 1.45
CA MET A 25 1.18 -14.47 1.74
C MET A 25 0.54 -13.57 0.69
N ARG A 26 1.29 -12.56 0.20
CA ARG A 26 0.77 -11.59 -0.76
C ARG A 26 0.71 -12.13 -2.19
N GLU A 27 1.71 -12.91 -2.60
CA GLU A 27 1.90 -13.36 -3.99
C GLU A 27 1.27 -14.74 -4.25
N GLU A 28 1.31 -15.65 -3.27
CA GLU A 28 0.82 -17.03 -3.43
C GLU A 28 -0.55 -17.24 -2.80
N GLU A 29 -0.79 -16.67 -1.60
CA GLU A 29 -2.04 -16.86 -0.85
C GLU A 29 -3.07 -15.72 -1.08
N GLY A 30 -2.67 -14.65 -1.76
CA GLY A 30 -3.55 -13.51 -2.06
C GLY A 30 -3.92 -12.63 -0.85
N VAL A 31 -3.34 -12.86 0.32
CA VAL A 31 -3.63 -12.10 1.56
C VAL A 31 -2.76 -10.85 1.61
N LYS A 32 -3.37 -9.67 1.58
CA LYS A 32 -2.68 -8.36 1.54
C LYS A 32 -2.59 -7.74 2.94
N PHE A 33 -1.38 -7.38 3.33
CA PHE A 33 -1.02 -6.65 4.55
C PHE A 33 0.36 -6.03 4.35
N VAL A 34 0.81 -5.16 5.26
CA VAL A 34 2.14 -4.56 5.24
C VAL A 34 3.02 -5.13 6.35
N THR A 35 4.32 -5.24 6.07
CA THR A 35 5.33 -5.58 7.08
C THR A 35 6.27 -4.40 7.27
N VAL A 36 6.46 -3.96 8.52
CA VAL A 36 7.31 -2.83 8.87
C VAL A 36 8.57 -3.31 9.58
N LEU A 37 9.73 -3.01 9.01
CA LEU A 37 11.04 -3.45 9.50
C LEU A 37 11.96 -2.24 9.74
N HIS A 38 12.85 -2.34 10.73
CA HIS A 38 13.91 -1.37 10.90
C HIS A 38 15.05 -1.61 9.90
N ASP A 39 15.41 -0.58 9.14
CA ASP A 39 16.57 -0.50 8.23
C ASP A 39 16.77 -1.77 7.40
N TYR A 40 15.78 -2.11 6.58
CA TYR A 40 15.84 -3.27 5.68
C TYR A 40 15.34 -2.95 4.27
N PRO A 41 15.95 -1.99 3.57
CA PRO A 41 15.55 -1.64 2.20
C PRO A 41 15.82 -2.76 1.18
N ALA A 42 16.68 -3.73 1.53
CA ALA A 42 16.96 -4.91 0.69
C ALA A 42 15.75 -5.86 0.51
N ALA A 43 14.63 -5.62 1.21
CA ALA A 43 13.37 -6.32 0.95
C ALA A 43 12.89 -6.12 -0.48
N ASP A 44 13.05 -4.89 -1.01
CA ASP A 44 12.66 -4.49 -2.37
C ASP A 44 11.28 -5.03 -2.76
N HIS A 45 10.27 -4.65 -1.96
CA HIS A 45 8.92 -5.18 -2.09
C HIS A 45 7.88 -4.17 -1.58
N GLU A 46 6.77 -3.99 -2.31
CA GLU A 46 5.72 -3.02 -1.99
C GLU A 46 4.97 -3.31 -0.68
N GLY A 47 4.90 -4.56 -0.25
CA GLY A 47 4.32 -4.96 1.04
C GLY A 47 5.27 -4.81 2.23
N VAL A 48 6.48 -4.24 2.05
CA VAL A 48 7.46 -4.07 3.12
C VAL A 48 7.88 -2.62 3.24
N ILE A 49 7.64 -2.01 4.40
CA ILE A 49 8.09 -0.67 4.76
C ILE A 49 9.40 -0.79 5.53
N SER A 50 10.45 -0.13 5.05
CA SER A 50 11.75 -0.07 5.72
C SER A 50 11.90 1.27 6.44
N VAL A 51 11.78 1.31 7.75
CA VAL A 51 11.98 2.52 8.56
C VAL A 51 13.47 2.73 8.76
N GLY A 52 14.02 3.80 8.16
CA GLY A 52 15.47 4.04 8.13
C GLY A 52 15.99 4.99 9.21
N THR A 53 15.11 5.66 9.99
CA THR A 53 15.54 6.67 10.97
C THR A 53 15.93 6.04 12.30
N ALA A 54 15.02 5.30 12.93
CA ALA A 54 15.25 4.67 14.23
C ALA A 54 14.33 3.46 14.44
N ALA A 55 14.81 2.48 15.21
CA ALA A 55 14.08 1.24 15.47
C ALA A 55 12.78 1.46 16.27
N GLU A 56 12.77 2.46 17.12
CA GLU A 56 11.63 2.85 17.97
C GLU A 56 10.41 3.28 17.15
N LEU A 57 10.64 3.78 15.94
CA LEU A 57 9.57 4.26 15.04
C LEU A 57 8.85 3.15 14.28
N VAL A 58 9.36 1.91 14.31
CA VAL A 58 8.80 0.77 13.57
C VAL A 58 7.37 0.45 14.01
N TYR A 59 7.13 0.38 15.32
CA TYR A 59 5.80 0.03 15.83
C TYR A 59 4.78 1.15 15.63
N TRP A 60 5.22 2.40 15.81
CA TRP A 60 4.37 3.55 15.46
C TRP A 60 4.00 3.55 13.97
N THR A 61 4.99 3.34 13.10
CA THR A 61 4.75 3.27 11.65
C THR A 61 3.77 2.15 11.28
N ALA A 62 3.89 0.99 11.95
CA ALA A 62 2.96 -0.12 11.73
C ALA A 62 1.53 0.23 12.18
N GLY A 63 1.38 0.85 13.35
CA GLY A 63 0.10 1.32 13.86
C GLY A 63 -0.53 2.38 12.96
N ALA A 64 0.25 3.40 12.58
CA ALA A 64 -0.19 4.44 11.66
C ALA A 64 -0.59 3.89 10.29
N SER A 65 0.20 2.95 9.73
CA SER A 65 -0.13 2.30 8.45
C SER A 65 -1.40 1.45 8.52
N ALA A 66 -1.63 0.78 9.66
CA ALA A 66 -2.81 -0.05 9.87
C ALA A 66 -4.09 0.77 10.13
N GLY A 67 -3.93 1.96 10.71
CA GLY A 67 -5.04 2.88 11.04
C GLY A 67 -5.34 3.91 9.94
N ALA A 68 -4.47 4.04 8.94
CA ALA A 68 -4.67 4.98 7.86
C ALA A 68 -5.87 4.59 6.99
N GLU A 69 -6.70 5.58 6.64
CA GLU A 69 -7.80 5.42 5.69
C GLU A 69 -7.26 5.04 4.29
N VAL A 70 -8.11 4.44 3.46
CA VAL A 70 -7.72 3.94 2.13
C VAL A 70 -7.11 5.03 1.24
N ASN A 71 -7.57 6.28 1.37
CA ASN A 71 -7.12 7.45 0.63
C ASN A 71 -6.14 8.35 1.41
N GLU A 72 -5.62 7.90 2.56
CA GLU A 72 -4.71 8.67 3.40
C GLU A 72 -3.25 8.38 3.05
N SER A 73 -2.40 9.41 3.10
CA SER A 73 -0.94 9.30 3.06
C SER A 73 -0.36 9.70 4.40
N LEU A 74 0.62 8.96 4.87
CA LEU A 74 1.36 9.32 6.09
C LEU A 74 2.43 10.40 5.84
N THR A 75 2.65 10.86 4.61
CA THR A 75 3.59 11.94 4.32
C THR A 75 3.23 13.18 5.13
N ASN A 76 4.21 13.75 5.84
CA ASN A 76 4.06 14.88 6.74
C ASN A 76 3.24 14.64 8.01
N THR A 77 2.77 13.41 8.28
CA THR A 77 2.09 13.06 9.53
C THR A 77 3.04 13.22 10.72
N ALA A 78 2.56 13.89 11.76
CA ALA A 78 3.33 14.08 12.98
C ALA A 78 3.42 12.76 13.77
N TYR A 79 4.61 12.48 14.29
CA TYR A 79 4.81 11.41 15.26
C TYR A 79 4.27 11.83 16.63
N ASP A 80 3.39 11.05 17.17
CA ASP A 80 2.76 11.25 18.50
C ASP A 80 3.07 10.09 19.47
N GLY A 81 4.13 9.31 19.17
CA GLY A 81 4.53 8.18 20.00
C GLY A 81 5.27 8.57 21.27
N GLU A 82 5.51 7.57 22.10
CA GLU A 82 6.03 7.72 23.48
C GLU A 82 7.56 7.93 23.54
N TYR A 83 8.28 7.62 22.47
CA TYR A 83 9.76 7.63 22.48
C TYR A 83 10.29 8.97 21.98
N GLU A 84 11.29 9.50 22.67
CA GLU A 84 12.13 10.57 22.15
C GLU A 84 13.11 9.99 21.12
N VAL A 85 13.07 10.48 19.89
CA VAL A 85 13.89 9.97 18.79
C VAL A 85 14.70 11.12 18.18
N ASP A 86 16.01 10.95 18.06
CA ASP A 86 16.85 11.86 17.27
C ASP A 86 16.77 11.49 15.79
N ALA A 87 16.10 12.34 15.02
CA ALA A 87 15.91 12.17 13.58
C ALA A 87 16.80 13.11 12.73
N LYS A 88 17.81 13.73 13.33
CA LYS A 88 18.67 14.70 12.64
C LYS A 88 19.65 14.01 11.69
N LEU A 89 19.24 13.87 10.44
CA LEU A 89 20.07 13.36 9.35
C LEU A 89 20.58 14.55 8.49
N LYS A 90 21.69 14.32 7.80
CA LYS A 90 22.17 15.25 6.76
C LYS A 90 21.26 15.14 5.53
N LYS A 91 21.11 16.23 4.79
CA LYS A 91 20.33 16.26 3.53
C LYS A 91 20.74 15.13 2.57
N SER A 92 22.03 14.82 2.50
CA SER A 92 22.55 13.72 1.66
C SER A 92 22.03 12.36 2.08
N ASP A 93 21.77 12.16 3.38
CA ASP A 93 21.34 10.86 3.94
C ASP A 93 19.85 10.68 3.75
N TYR A 94 19.05 11.74 3.88
CA TYR A 94 17.65 11.75 3.46
C TYR A 94 17.49 11.35 1.99
N ILE A 95 18.26 11.98 1.08
CA ILE A 95 18.20 11.67 -0.36
C ILE A 95 18.60 10.22 -0.64
N LYS A 96 19.65 9.72 0.01
CA LYS A 96 20.09 8.32 -0.14
C LYS A 96 19.07 7.33 0.38
N GLY A 97 18.48 7.60 1.55
CA GLY A 97 17.48 6.73 2.17
C GLY A 97 16.22 6.63 1.31
N ILE A 98 15.66 7.76 0.86
CA ILE A 98 14.50 7.75 -0.05
C ILE A 98 14.80 6.97 -1.34
N ARG A 99 15.99 7.15 -1.95
CA ARG A 99 16.37 6.39 -3.16
C ARG A 99 16.52 4.89 -2.94
N LYS A 100 16.76 4.47 -1.69
CA LYS A 100 16.81 3.06 -1.29
C LYS A 100 15.45 2.49 -0.87
N GLY A 101 14.38 3.27 -0.92
CA GLY A 101 13.06 2.84 -0.47
C GLY A 101 12.92 2.81 1.05
N GLN A 102 13.55 3.75 1.75
CA GLN A 102 13.40 3.89 3.20
C GLN A 102 12.38 4.96 3.54
N LEU A 103 11.41 4.62 4.38
CA LEU A 103 10.57 5.60 5.05
C LEU A 103 11.41 6.27 6.14
N LEU A 104 11.53 7.59 6.07
CA LEU A 104 12.34 8.39 6.97
C LEU A 104 11.49 9.42 7.68
N PHE A 105 11.95 9.82 8.85
CA PHE A 105 11.38 10.90 9.62
C PHE A 105 12.33 12.10 9.63
N TYR A 106 11.77 13.30 9.73
CA TYR A 106 12.51 14.54 9.87
C TYR A 106 11.90 15.39 10.98
N GLU A 107 12.69 16.29 11.54
CA GLU A 107 12.22 17.22 12.56
C GLU A 107 11.94 18.58 11.94
N GLU A 108 10.76 19.11 12.19
CA GLU A 108 10.36 20.47 11.81
C GLU A 108 9.68 21.13 13.00
N ASP A 109 10.22 22.28 13.43
CA ASP A 109 9.73 23.07 14.56
C ASP A 109 9.51 22.24 15.86
N GLY A 110 10.44 21.34 16.14
CA GLY A 110 10.39 20.46 17.31
C GLY A 110 9.38 19.30 17.19
N THR A 111 8.80 19.11 16.03
CA THR A 111 7.87 18.01 15.75
C THR A 111 8.51 17.04 14.77
N LEU A 112 8.53 15.76 15.15
CA LEU A 112 8.99 14.69 14.28
C LEU A 112 7.88 14.31 13.29
N ARG A 113 8.19 14.25 12.00
CA ARG A 113 7.21 13.97 10.93
C ARG A 113 7.73 12.94 9.95
N VAL A 114 6.82 12.20 9.32
CA VAL A 114 7.14 11.31 8.20
C VAL A 114 7.56 12.15 6.99
N LEU A 115 8.76 11.90 6.47
CA LEU A 115 9.28 12.64 5.31
C LEU A 115 8.54 12.27 4.02
N ARG A 116 8.28 10.97 3.83
CA ARG A 116 7.56 10.45 2.68
C ARG A 116 6.99 9.07 2.97
N ASP A 117 5.73 8.84 2.62
CA ASP A 117 5.02 7.57 2.84
C ASP A 117 5.32 6.57 1.72
N ILE A 118 6.49 5.91 1.82
CA ILE A 118 6.99 4.96 0.83
C ILE A 118 7.35 3.61 1.45
N ASN A 119 7.30 2.58 0.62
CA ASN A 119 7.77 1.23 0.94
C ASN A 119 9.19 0.97 0.38
N SER A 120 9.68 -0.27 0.54
CA SER A 120 11.03 -0.65 0.13
C SER A 120 11.18 -0.96 -1.37
N PHE A 121 10.12 -0.92 -2.15
CA PHE A 121 10.16 -1.28 -3.57
C PHE A 121 10.87 -0.21 -4.39
N THR A 122 11.92 -0.62 -5.12
CA THR A 122 12.77 0.27 -5.94
C THR A 122 13.14 -0.34 -7.30
N SER A 123 12.91 -1.62 -7.51
CA SER A 123 13.19 -2.33 -8.78
C SER A 123 12.05 -2.14 -9.80
N PHE A 124 11.88 -0.91 -10.26
CA PHE A 124 10.79 -0.54 -11.17
C PHE A 124 10.90 -1.21 -12.54
N ALA A 125 9.76 -1.65 -13.08
CA ALA A 125 9.61 -2.23 -14.41
C ALA A 125 8.35 -1.70 -15.08
N ALA A 126 8.16 -1.97 -16.37
CA ALA A 126 7.00 -1.50 -17.12
C ALA A 126 5.66 -1.98 -16.54
N ALA A 127 5.60 -3.23 -16.05
CA ALA A 127 4.40 -3.80 -15.43
C ALA A 127 4.24 -3.42 -13.95
N LYS A 128 5.27 -2.90 -13.29
CA LYS A 128 5.27 -2.49 -11.89
C LYS A 128 6.16 -1.26 -11.74
N ASN A 129 5.56 -0.11 -12.00
CA ASN A 129 6.23 1.19 -12.09
C ASN A 129 6.47 1.80 -10.69
N SER A 130 6.90 3.08 -10.65
CA SER A 130 7.20 3.80 -9.41
C SER A 130 5.99 4.02 -8.49
N ASP A 131 4.76 3.93 -9.00
CA ASP A 131 3.56 4.14 -8.20
C ASP A 131 3.44 3.07 -7.10
N PHE A 132 3.94 1.86 -7.36
CA PHE A 132 4.03 0.79 -6.37
C PHE A 132 5.02 1.08 -5.21
N SER A 133 5.79 2.16 -5.27
CA SER A 133 6.60 2.61 -4.13
C SER A 133 5.83 3.49 -3.14
N SER A 134 4.66 4.02 -3.51
CA SER A 134 3.77 4.77 -2.62
C SER A 134 2.94 3.83 -1.75
N ASN A 135 3.00 4.00 -0.43
CA ASN A 135 2.17 3.19 0.48
C ASN A 135 0.68 3.51 0.31
N ARG A 136 0.31 4.75 0.00
CA ARG A 136 -1.08 5.13 -0.29
C ARG A 136 -1.61 4.35 -1.50
N VAL A 137 -0.86 4.31 -2.60
CA VAL A 137 -1.24 3.55 -3.80
C VAL A 137 -1.37 2.07 -3.50
N VAL A 138 -0.39 1.49 -2.81
CA VAL A 138 -0.43 0.06 -2.43
C VAL A 138 -1.61 -0.24 -1.51
N ARG A 139 -1.93 0.65 -0.57
CA ARG A 139 -3.09 0.51 0.34
C ARG A 139 -4.40 0.43 -0.43
N VAL A 140 -4.59 1.28 -1.44
CA VAL A 140 -5.76 1.24 -2.33
C VAL A 140 -5.86 -0.12 -3.03
N LEU A 141 -4.77 -0.57 -3.67
CA LEU A 141 -4.76 -1.84 -4.40
C LEU A 141 -4.96 -3.05 -3.47
N ASP A 142 -4.37 -3.03 -2.27
CA ASP A 142 -4.55 -4.06 -1.27
C ASP A 142 -5.98 -4.11 -0.72
N SER A 143 -6.59 -2.95 -0.49
CA SER A 143 -7.99 -2.85 -0.06
C SER A 143 -8.92 -3.43 -1.12
N ILE A 144 -8.73 -3.09 -2.39
CA ILE A 144 -9.51 -3.65 -3.50
C ILE A 144 -9.38 -5.17 -3.52
N ALA A 145 -8.16 -5.71 -3.47
CA ALA A 145 -7.94 -7.15 -3.50
C ALA A 145 -8.61 -7.87 -2.33
N ASN A 146 -8.49 -7.34 -1.11
CA ASN A 146 -9.08 -7.94 0.08
C ASN A 146 -10.61 -7.82 0.08
N ASP A 147 -11.16 -6.67 -0.31
CA ASP A 147 -12.59 -6.40 -0.27
C ASP A 147 -13.34 -7.16 -1.36
N VAL A 148 -12.80 -7.23 -2.57
CA VAL A 148 -13.38 -8.05 -3.65
C VAL A 148 -13.36 -9.53 -3.27
N ALA A 149 -12.27 -10.03 -2.67
CA ALA A 149 -12.20 -11.39 -2.15
C ALA A 149 -13.25 -11.64 -1.05
N ASN A 150 -13.45 -10.69 -0.14
CA ASN A 150 -14.47 -10.74 0.91
C ASN A 150 -15.90 -10.72 0.34
N ILE A 151 -16.19 -9.84 -0.62
CA ILE A 151 -17.46 -9.78 -1.34
C ILE A 151 -17.75 -11.14 -1.97
N PHE A 152 -16.77 -11.69 -2.71
CA PHE A 152 -16.93 -12.98 -3.36
C PHE A 152 -17.18 -14.10 -2.35
N SER A 153 -16.36 -14.22 -1.32
CA SER A 153 -16.49 -15.30 -0.33
C SER A 153 -17.79 -15.23 0.45
N LYS A 154 -18.25 -14.04 0.79
CA LYS A 154 -19.43 -13.81 1.61
C LYS A 154 -20.75 -14.00 0.83
N TYR A 155 -20.81 -13.57 -0.42
CA TYR A 155 -22.06 -13.50 -1.15
C TYR A 155 -22.16 -14.44 -2.35
N TYR A 156 -21.04 -14.86 -2.96
CA TYR A 156 -20.99 -15.63 -4.20
C TYR A 156 -20.51 -17.06 -4.04
N LEU A 157 -19.49 -17.30 -3.21
CA LEU A 157 -18.85 -18.61 -3.06
C LEU A 157 -19.84 -19.69 -2.65
N GLY A 158 -20.05 -20.67 -3.52
CA GLY A 158 -20.97 -21.78 -3.31
C GLY A 158 -22.47 -21.41 -3.28
N LYS A 159 -22.83 -20.14 -3.50
CA LYS A 159 -24.20 -19.62 -3.42
C LYS A 159 -24.73 -19.19 -4.77
N GLN A 160 -23.90 -18.54 -5.58
CA GLN A 160 -24.33 -17.99 -6.87
C GLN A 160 -23.90 -18.89 -8.03
N SER A 161 -24.80 -19.12 -9.01
CA SER A 161 -24.47 -19.90 -10.20
C SER A 161 -23.47 -19.17 -11.08
N ASN A 162 -22.41 -19.85 -11.56
CA ASN A 162 -21.45 -19.31 -12.51
C ASN A 162 -21.98 -19.32 -13.95
N ASN A 163 -23.02 -18.51 -14.20
CA ASN A 163 -23.56 -18.23 -15.52
C ASN A 163 -23.42 -16.73 -15.85
N ALA A 164 -23.88 -16.30 -17.02
CA ALA A 164 -23.78 -14.90 -17.42
C ALA A 164 -24.44 -13.94 -16.41
N ASN A 165 -25.61 -14.29 -15.90
CA ASN A 165 -26.32 -13.47 -14.91
C ASN A 165 -25.54 -13.37 -13.59
N GLY A 166 -25.01 -14.50 -13.07
CA GLY A 166 -24.21 -14.51 -11.84
C GLY A 166 -22.94 -13.66 -11.97
N ARG A 167 -22.26 -13.75 -13.10
CA ARG A 167 -21.07 -12.92 -13.36
C ARG A 167 -21.41 -11.44 -13.51
N ASN A 168 -22.56 -11.10 -14.15
CA ASN A 168 -23.01 -9.71 -14.25
C ASN A 168 -23.40 -9.14 -12.88
N LEU A 169 -23.98 -9.94 -11.98
CA LEU A 169 -24.25 -9.52 -10.60
C LEU A 169 -22.95 -9.22 -9.85
N LEU A 170 -21.94 -10.10 -9.97
CA LEU A 170 -20.62 -9.87 -9.35
C LEU A 170 -19.98 -8.59 -9.94
N LYS A 171 -20.01 -8.39 -11.25
CA LYS A 171 -19.53 -7.16 -11.90
C LYS A 171 -20.21 -5.91 -11.34
N ALA A 172 -21.53 -5.94 -11.19
CA ALA A 172 -22.29 -4.81 -10.66
C ALA A 172 -21.94 -4.48 -9.20
N GLU A 173 -21.73 -5.52 -8.37
CA GLU A 173 -21.31 -5.35 -6.97
C GLU A 173 -19.90 -4.72 -6.87
N ILE A 174 -18.95 -5.20 -7.68
CA ILE A 174 -17.60 -4.63 -7.73
C ILE A 174 -17.64 -3.19 -8.25
N LEU A 175 -18.45 -2.88 -9.28
CA LEU A 175 -18.63 -1.51 -9.75
C LEU A 175 -19.15 -0.58 -8.65
N ALA A 176 -20.15 -1.00 -7.90
CA ALA A 176 -20.69 -0.21 -6.79
C ALA A 176 -19.62 0.04 -5.71
N TYR A 177 -18.79 -0.95 -5.41
CA TYR A 177 -17.65 -0.79 -4.50
C TYR A 177 -16.63 0.25 -5.02
N HIS A 178 -16.29 0.20 -6.31
CA HIS A 178 -15.36 1.18 -6.91
C HIS A 178 -15.95 2.60 -6.98
N GLU A 179 -17.27 2.74 -7.11
CA GLU A 179 -17.94 4.04 -7.00
C GLU A 179 -17.76 4.67 -5.61
N GLU A 180 -17.77 3.86 -4.54
CA GLU A 180 -17.44 4.37 -3.20
C GLU A 180 -15.97 4.78 -3.08
N LEU A 181 -15.03 4.02 -3.66
CA LEU A 181 -13.61 4.40 -3.69
C LEU A 181 -13.38 5.70 -4.48
N MET A 182 -14.12 5.94 -5.57
CA MET A 182 -14.06 7.22 -6.30
C MET A 182 -14.59 8.38 -5.45
N LYS A 183 -15.67 8.20 -4.69
CA LYS A 183 -16.19 9.24 -3.77
C LYS A 183 -15.19 9.59 -2.66
N LEU A 184 -14.39 8.62 -2.24
CA LEU A 184 -13.30 8.81 -1.28
C LEU A 184 -12.02 9.38 -1.93
N GLU A 185 -12.02 9.63 -3.23
CA GLU A 185 -10.82 10.06 -4.00
C GLU A 185 -9.63 9.09 -3.84
N ALA A 186 -9.93 7.81 -3.64
CA ALA A 186 -8.91 6.75 -3.58
C ALA A 186 -8.49 6.28 -4.97
N ILE A 187 -9.45 6.26 -5.91
CA ILE A 187 -9.24 5.97 -7.34
C ILE A 187 -9.95 7.03 -8.18
N GLU A 188 -9.58 7.13 -9.45
CA GLU A 188 -10.24 8.03 -10.40
C GLU A 188 -10.56 7.35 -11.73
N GLY A 189 -11.58 7.89 -12.45
CA GLY A 189 -11.87 7.54 -13.83
C GLY A 189 -12.39 6.13 -14.07
N PHE A 190 -12.75 5.36 -13.03
CA PHE A 190 -13.19 3.97 -13.18
C PHE A 190 -14.60 3.88 -13.73
N THR A 191 -14.78 3.02 -14.74
CA THR A 191 -16.05 2.81 -15.45
C THR A 191 -16.35 1.32 -15.65
N ALA A 192 -17.53 1.00 -16.18
CA ALA A 192 -17.89 -0.38 -16.51
C ALA A 192 -17.01 -1.02 -17.61
N ASP A 193 -16.27 -0.22 -18.37
CA ASP A 193 -15.37 -0.70 -19.42
C ASP A 193 -14.01 -1.12 -18.85
N ASP A 194 -13.67 -0.66 -17.63
CA ASP A 194 -12.40 -0.96 -16.95
C ASP A 194 -12.45 -2.29 -16.18
N ILE A 195 -13.59 -2.97 -16.14
CA ILE A 195 -13.76 -4.26 -15.46
C ILE A 195 -14.41 -5.30 -16.35
N THR A 196 -13.84 -6.49 -16.38
CA THR A 196 -14.46 -7.68 -16.98
C THR A 196 -14.55 -8.81 -15.95
N VAL A 197 -15.68 -9.54 -15.97
CA VAL A 197 -15.90 -10.73 -15.14
C VAL A 197 -16.25 -11.88 -16.07
N GLU A 198 -15.31 -12.81 -16.19
CA GLU A 198 -15.37 -13.88 -17.17
C GLU A 198 -15.39 -15.26 -16.49
N LYS A 199 -15.78 -16.27 -17.29
CA LYS A 199 -15.64 -17.66 -16.86
C LYS A 199 -14.17 -18.06 -16.95
N GLY A 200 -13.64 -18.67 -15.90
CA GLY A 200 -12.30 -19.24 -15.91
C GLY A 200 -12.23 -20.59 -16.64
N THR A 201 -11.12 -21.29 -16.45
CA THR A 201 -10.83 -22.56 -17.10
C THR A 201 -11.82 -23.66 -16.71
N GLU A 202 -12.10 -23.79 -15.42
CA GLU A 202 -13.04 -24.77 -14.91
C GLU A 202 -14.47 -24.17 -14.81
N LYS A 203 -15.49 -25.05 -14.68
CA LYS A 203 -16.89 -24.61 -14.64
C LYS A 203 -17.21 -23.71 -13.46
N GLN A 204 -16.53 -23.87 -12.35
CA GLN A 204 -16.68 -23.12 -11.11
C GLN A 204 -15.82 -21.85 -11.05
N ASP A 205 -14.88 -21.66 -11.96
CA ASP A 205 -13.93 -20.55 -11.91
C ASP A 205 -14.55 -19.27 -12.45
N VAL A 206 -14.29 -18.17 -11.77
CA VAL A 206 -14.57 -16.81 -12.19
C VAL A 206 -13.27 -16.03 -12.19
N VAL A 207 -13.02 -15.29 -13.26
CA VAL A 207 -11.85 -14.42 -13.40
C VAL A 207 -12.32 -12.98 -13.51
N VAL A 208 -11.72 -12.11 -12.73
CA VAL A 208 -11.96 -10.67 -12.73
C VAL A 208 -10.69 -9.98 -13.22
N TYR A 209 -10.84 -9.10 -14.20
CA TYR A 209 -9.77 -8.20 -14.67
C TYR A 209 -10.22 -6.77 -14.45
N GLU A 210 -9.38 -5.97 -13.85
CA GLU A 210 -9.64 -4.56 -13.54
C GLU A 210 -8.46 -3.69 -13.93
N ALA A 211 -8.75 -2.52 -14.53
CA ALA A 211 -7.77 -1.46 -14.78
C ALA A 211 -8.04 -0.33 -13.78
N ILE A 212 -7.21 -0.21 -12.76
CA ILE A 212 -7.39 0.74 -11.66
C ILE A 212 -6.39 1.89 -11.79
N GLN A 213 -6.87 3.12 -11.61
CA GLN A 213 -6.05 4.32 -11.50
C GLN A 213 -6.12 4.87 -10.07
N PRO A 214 -5.20 4.48 -9.17
CA PRO A 214 -5.13 5.03 -7.81
C PRO A 214 -4.73 6.50 -7.84
N VAL A 215 -5.32 7.30 -6.94
CA VAL A 215 -4.96 8.70 -6.71
C VAL A 215 -3.90 8.77 -5.63
N ASP A 216 -2.76 9.45 -5.90
CA ASP A 216 -1.72 9.66 -4.89
C ASP A 216 -1.83 11.06 -4.26
N ALA A 217 -1.13 11.29 -3.13
CA ALA A 217 -1.12 12.55 -2.43
C ALA A 217 -0.26 13.61 -3.16
N MET A 218 -0.61 14.88 -3.02
CA MET A 218 0.26 15.98 -3.47
C MET A 218 1.48 16.09 -2.55
N GLU A 219 2.65 15.70 -3.03
CA GLU A 219 3.90 15.73 -2.26
C GLU A 219 4.90 16.78 -2.73
N LYS A 220 4.74 17.33 -3.95
CA LYS A 220 5.70 18.26 -4.55
C LYS A 220 5.00 19.42 -5.23
N LEU A 221 5.34 20.63 -4.82
CA LEU A 221 4.89 21.86 -5.47
C LEU A 221 6.02 22.44 -6.31
N TYR A 222 5.79 22.62 -7.60
CA TYR A 222 6.63 23.40 -8.50
C TYR A 222 5.86 24.67 -8.91
N MET A 223 6.37 25.83 -8.55
CA MET A 223 5.72 27.11 -8.84
C MET A 223 6.61 27.99 -9.72
N LYS A 224 6.05 28.51 -10.80
CA LYS A 224 6.65 29.55 -11.62
C LYS A 224 5.86 30.84 -11.43
N VAL A 225 6.54 31.93 -11.05
CA VAL A 225 5.93 33.26 -10.92
C VAL A 225 6.47 34.13 -12.03
N GLU A 226 5.60 34.73 -12.83
CA GLU A 226 5.93 35.72 -13.84
C GLU A 226 5.41 37.10 -13.37
N VAL A 227 6.27 38.10 -13.43
CA VAL A 227 5.88 39.50 -13.13
C VAL A 227 5.49 40.13 -14.46
N ALA A 228 4.25 40.63 -14.54
CA ALA A 228 3.73 41.34 -15.71
C ALA A 228 4.05 42.84 -15.63
#